data_e0c0d3c9e38a1ca4a6a4fef29313bc0c
#
_entry.id   e0c0d3c9e38a1ca4a6a4fef29313bc0c
#
_cell.length_a   1.000
_cell.length_b   1.000
_cell.length_c   1.000
_cell.angle_alpha   90.00
_cell.angle_beta   90.00
_cell.angle_gamma   90.00
#
_symmetry.space_group_name_H-M   'P 1'
#
loop_
_entity.id
_entity.type
_entity.pdbx_description
1 polymer ?
#
loop_
_entity_poly.entity_id
_entity_poly.type
_entity_poly.pdbx_seq_one_letter_code
_entity_poly.pdbx_strand_id
1 'polypeptide(L)'
;GKALTKRFELIVFDWDGTLMDSAAAIVHAIQADSADLGLPVPTDARARHVIGLGLSDALHHAVPELPVEAYPQMVERYRHHYLSSDHELTLFEGTVELIAELHGKGHLLAVATGKSRKGLDRALGFSGLGQYFHATRCADECFSKPHPAMLHELMEELGVAAGSCLMIGDTTHDLLMAKNAGVAGLAVSFGAHPVNQLQAEAPLACV
;
A
#
# COMPACT_ATOMS: atom_id res chain seq x y z
N GLY A 1 -4.02 -21.16 13.51
CA GLY A 1 -4.98 -21.74 14.45
C GLY A 1 -5.82 -20.70 15.14
N LYS A 2 -6.76 -21.14 15.94
CA LYS A 2 -7.69 -20.25 16.67
C LYS A 2 -6.97 -19.23 17.54
N ALA A 3 -5.81 -19.59 18.12
CA ALA A 3 -5.01 -18.71 18.96
C ALA A 3 -4.40 -17.54 18.18
N LEU A 4 -3.97 -17.77 16.92
CA LEU A 4 -3.41 -16.73 16.06
C LEU A 4 -4.50 -15.77 15.56
N THR A 5 -5.69 -16.28 15.22
CA THR A 5 -6.79 -15.44 14.74
C THR A 5 -7.33 -14.50 15.82
N LYS A 6 -7.23 -14.88 17.12
CA LYS A 6 -7.66 -14.03 18.24
C LYS A 6 -6.56 -13.11 18.75
N ARG A 7 -5.30 -13.33 18.34
CA ARG A 7 -4.15 -12.54 18.79
C ARG A 7 -4.21 -11.10 18.30
N PHE A 8 -4.76 -10.87 17.12
CA PHE A 8 -4.83 -9.56 16.52
C PHE A 8 -6.28 -9.09 16.45
N GLU A 9 -6.57 -8.02 17.18
CA GLU A 9 -7.88 -7.37 17.13
C GLU A 9 -8.04 -6.52 15.87
N LEU A 10 -6.94 -5.87 15.43
CA LEU A 10 -6.91 -5.01 14.26
C LEU A 10 -5.92 -5.56 13.24
N ILE A 11 -6.39 -5.73 12.02
CA ILE A 11 -5.55 -6.11 10.88
C ILE A 11 -5.57 -4.97 9.88
N VAL A 12 -4.39 -4.39 9.61
CA VAL A 12 -4.21 -3.28 8.68
C VAL A 12 -3.57 -3.81 7.40
N PHE A 13 -4.17 -3.49 6.25
CA PHE A 13 -3.68 -3.91 4.94
C PHE A 13 -3.13 -2.72 4.17
N ASP A 14 -2.03 -2.94 3.45
CA ASP A 14 -1.71 -2.12 2.29
C ASP A 14 -2.72 -2.44 1.17
N TRP A 15 -2.79 -1.60 0.15
CA TRP A 15 -3.73 -1.79 -0.97
C TRP A 15 -3.03 -2.32 -2.22
N ASP A 16 -2.26 -1.46 -2.91
CA ASP A 16 -1.58 -1.85 -4.14
C ASP A 16 -0.52 -2.91 -3.86
N GLY A 17 -0.55 -4.01 -4.60
CA GLY A 17 0.39 -5.13 -4.43
C GLY A 17 0.04 -6.08 -3.29
N THR A 18 -0.93 -5.76 -2.46
CA THR A 18 -1.37 -6.60 -1.33
C THR A 18 -2.77 -7.14 -1.54
N LEU A 19 -3.74 -6.28 -1.79
CA LEU A 19 -5.13 -6.64 -2.10
C LEU A 19 -5.43 -6.50 -3.59
N MET A 20 -4.90 -5.46 -4.22
CA MET A 20 -5.09 -5.16 -5.63
C MET A 20 -3.84 -5.54 -6.42
N ASP A 21 -4.02 -6.29 -7.51
CA ASP A 21 -2.94 -6.67 -8.43
C ASP A 21 -2.63 -5.50 -9.37
N SER A 22 -1.96 -4.48 -8.86
CA SER A 22 -1.74 -3.20 -9.53
C SER A 22 -0.26 -2.85 -9.77
N ALA A 23 0.68 -3.66 -9.32
CA ALA A 23 2.10 -3.30 -9.38
C ALA A 23 2.57 -3.02 -10.81
N ALA A 24 2.22 -3.87 -11.77
CA ALA A 24 2.61 -3.69 -13.17
C ALA A 24 2.02 -2.40 -13.77
N ALA A 25 0.77 -2.07 -13.44
CA ALA A 25 0.12 -0.85 -13.91
C ALA A 25 0.79 0.41 -13.36
N ILE A 26 1.20 0.38 -12.09
CA ILE A 26 1.90 1.50 -11.46
C ILE A 26 3.27 1.70 -12.10
N VAL A 27 4.03 0.61 -12.30
CA VAL A 27 5.33 0.65 -12.98
C VAL A 27 5.18 1.26 -14.36
N HIS A 28 4.21 0.78 -15.14
CA HIS A 28 3.96 1.29 -16.48
C HIS A 28 3.63 2.79 -16.46
N ALA A 29 2.79 3.23 -15.53
CA ALA A 29 2.40 4.63 -15.42
C ALA A 29 3.61 5.54 -15.09
N ILE A 30 4.49 5.10 -14.17
CA ILE A 30 5.70 5.85 -13.83
C ILE A 30 6.64 5.94 -15.04
N GLN A 31 6.85 4.84 -15.75
CA GLN A 31 7.74 4.79 -16.92
C GLN A 31 7.21 5.64 -18.07
N ALA A 32 5.92 5.53 -18.38
CA ALA A 32 5.29 6.32 -19.43
C ALA A 32 5.30 7.82 -19.12
N ASP A 33 5.04 8.17 -17.87
CA ASP A 33 5.09 9.53 -17.36
C ASP A 33 6.51 10.13 -17.55
N SER A 34 7.53 9.38 -17.12
CA SER A 34 8.94 9.80 -17.27
C SER A 34 9.29 10.03 -18.73
N ALA A 35 8.88 9.14 -19.63
CA ALA A 35 9.10 9.27 -21.06
C ALA A 35 8.41 10.51 -21.63
N ASP A 36 7.17 10.78 -21.21
CA ASP A 36 6.41 11.94 -21.67
C ASP A 36 7.11 13.26 -21.35
N LEU A 37 7.78 13.33 -20.21
CA LEU A 37 8.49 14.53 -19.77
C LEU A 37 9.95 14.60 -20.25
N GLY A 38 10.41 13.60 -21.03
CA GLY A 38 11.78 13.52 -21.50
C GLY A 38 12.79 13.25 -20.39
N LEU A 39 12.37 12.67 -19.28
CA LEU A 39 13.22 12.33 -18.15
C LEU A 39 13.73 10.89 -18.30
N PRO A 40 14.83 10.53 -17.60
CA PRO A 40 15.28 9.14 -17.61
C PRO A 40 14.18 8.20 -17.13
N VAL A 41 13.93 7.13 -17.89
CA VAL A 41 12.91 6.15 -17.55
C VAL A 41 13.48 5.19 -16.50
N PRO A 42 12.85 5.06 -15.31
CA PRO A 42 13.36 4.15 -14.30
C PRO A 42 13.21 2.69 -14.73
N THR A 43 14.11 1.85 -14.24
CA THR A 43 14.01 0.39 -14.45
C THR A 43 12.76 -0.14 -13.74
N ASP A 44 12.32 -1.33 -14.15
CA ASP A 44 11.21 -2.01 -13.47
C ASP A 44 11.47 -2.17 -11.96
N ALA A 45 12.70 -2.57 -11.61
CA ALA A 45 13.07 -2.75 -10.20
C ALA A 45 12.96 -1.46 -9.40
N ARG A 46 13.44 -0.34 -9.94
CA ARG A 46 13.37 0.97 -9.28
C ARG A 46 11.92 1.45 -9.15
N ALA A 47 11.14 1.32 -10.23
CA ALA A 47 9.73 1.71 -10.22
C ALA A 47 8.91 0.85 -9.25
N ARG A 48 9.18 -0.44 -9.16
CA ARG A 48 8.54 -1.33 -8.19
C ARG A 48 8.91 -0.97 -6.75
N HIS A 49 10.16 -0.59 -6.53
CA HIS A 49 10.64 -0.30 -5.16
C HIS A 49 9.87 0.84 -4.51
N VAL A 50 9.42 1.84 -5.26
CA VAL A 50 8.72 3.01 -4.73
C VAL A 50 7.22 2.79 -4.50
N ILE A 51 6.67 1.67 -4.95
CA ILE A 51 5.24 1.35 -4.75
C ILE A 51 4.96 1.25 -3.25
N GLY A 52 3.90 1.92 -2.81
CA GLY A 52 3.54 1.98 -1.39
C GLY A 52 3.90 3.29 -0.71
N LEU A 53 4.84 4.04 -1.27
CA LEU A 53 5.14 5.41 -0.81
C LEU A 53 4.06 6.37 -1.30
N GLY A 54 3.95 7.53 -0.64
CA GLY A 54 3.14 8.62 -1.17
C GLY A 54 3.67 9.06 -2.53
N LEU A 55 2.81 9.59 -3.41
CA LEU A 55 3.15 9.84 -4.80
C LEU A 55 4.35 10.78 -4.95
N SER A 56 4.46 11.83 -4.13
CA SER A 56 5.60 12.74 -4.17
C SER A 56 6.92 12.02 -3.90
N ASP A 57 6.98 11.25 -2.82
CA ASP A 57 8.17 10.49 -2.47
C ASP A 57 8.48 9.44 -3.54
N ALA A 58 7.45 8.75 -4.03
CA ALA A 58 7.60 7.72 -5.06
C ALA A 58 8.22 8.29 -6.34
N LEU A 59 7.70 9.41 -6.84
CA LEU A 59 8.19 10.01 -8.09
C LEU A 59 9.62 10.55 -7.93
N HIS A 60 9.93 11.20 -6.79
CA HIS A 60 11.27 11.74 -6.56
C HIS A 60 12.32 10.64 -6.37
N HIS A 61 11.95 9.50 -5.78
CA HIS A 61 12.87 8.36 -5.64
C HIS A 61 13.04 7.58 -6.94
N ALA A 62 11.95 7.41 -7.71
CA ALA A 62 12.02 6.70 -8.99
C ALA A 62 12.75 7.52 -10.05
N VAL A 63 12.60 8.85 -10.04
CA VAL A 63 13.18 9.78 -11.01
C VAL A 63 13.88 10.91 -10.25
N PRO A 64 15.12 10.66 -9.75
CA PRO A 64 15.85 11.69 -9.00
C PRO A 64 16.11 12.99 -9.79
N GLU A 65 16.13 12.89 -11.12
CA GLU A 65 16.34 14.01 -12.02
C GLU A 65 15.11 14.92 -12.20
N LEU A 66 13.98 14.54 -11.61
CA LEU A 66 12.73 15.32 -11.70
C LEU A 66 12.91 16.70 -11.08
N PRO A 67 12.83 17.80 -11.88
CA PRO A 67 12.88 19.14 -11.32
C PRO A 67 11.65 19.42 -10.47
N VAL A 68 11.82 20.18 -9.39
CA VAL A 68 10.73 20.55 -8.49
C VAL A 68 9.57 21.21 -9.27
N GLU A 69 9.93 22.08 -10.23
CA GLU A 69 8.96 22.82 -11.05
C GLU A 69 8.11 21.89 -11.95
N ALA A 70 8.65 20.74 -12.31
CA ALA A 70 7.95 19.78 -13.18
C ALA A 70 7.08 18.81 -12.41
N TYR A 71 7.13 18.82 -11.08
CA TYR A 71 6.36 17.88 -10.25
C TYR A 71 4.86 17.91 -10.54
N PRO A 72 4.19 19.06 -10.61
CA PRO A 72 2.76 19.08 -10.92
C PRO A 72 2.41 18.43 -12.26
N GLN A 73 3.23 18.64 -13.29
CA GLN A 73 3.05 18.05 -14.61
C GLN A 73 3.30 16.53 -14.54
N MET A 74 4.31 16.10 -13.78
CA MET A 74 4.61 14.68 -13.56
C MET A 74 3.43 13.97 -12.90
N VAL A 75 2.80 14.56 -11.88
CA VAL A 75 1.62 14.01 -11.21
C VAL A 75 0.43 13.90 -12.18
N GLU A 76 0.19 14.94 -12.97
CA GLU A 76 -0.91 14.95 -13.94
C GLU A 76 -0.75 13.84 -14.97
N ARG A 77 0.45 13.69 -15.55
CA ARG A 77 0.72 12.64 -16.54
C ARG A 77 0.67 11.24 -15.94
N TYR A 78 1.16 11.07 -14.71
CA TYR A 78 1.02 9.80 -14.00
C TYR A 78 -0.45 9.40 -13.87
N ARG A 79 -1.29 10.32 -13.41
CA ARG A 79 -2.73 10.05 -13.28
C ARG A 79 -3.38 9.73 -14.60
N HIS A 80 -2.99 10.43 -15.68
CA HIS A 80 -3.49 10.15 -17.01
C HIS A 80 -3.24 8.69 -17.41
N HIS A 81 -2.00 8.23 -17.25
CA HIS A 81 -1.63 6.85 -17.61
C HIS A 81 -2.31 5.84 -16.69
N TYR A 82 -2.31 6.08 -15.39
CA TYR A 82 -2.90 5.15 -14.43
C TYR A 82 -4.42 5.01 -14.63
N LEU A 83 -5.13 6.13 -14.74
CA LEU A 83 -6.58 6.14 -14.87
C LEU A 83 -7.07 5.62 -16.23
N SER A 84 -6.21 5.59 -17.24
CA SER A 84 -6.59 5.06 -18.55
C SER A 84 -6.83 3.54 -18.53
N SER A 85 -6.27 2.83 -17.56
CA SER A 85 -6.35 1.37 -17.46
C SER A 85 -6.69 0.82 -16.08
N ASP A 86 -6.91 1.66 -15.08
CA ASP A 86 -7.18 1.18 -13.71
C ASP A 86 -8.48 0.36 -13.60
N HIS A 87 -9.43 0.58 -14.51
CA HIS A 87 -10.66 -0.20 -14.57
C HIS A 87 -10.43 -1.66 -14.98
N GLU A 88 -9.27 -1.99 -15.53
CA GLU A 88 -8.87 -3.35 -15.89
C GLU A 88 -8.22 -4.09 -14.71
N LEU A 89 -7.89 -3.39 -13.63
CA LEU A 89 -7.24 -3.98 -12.47
C LEU A 89 -8.19 -4.91 -11.71
N THR A 90 -7.64 -5.98 -11.17
CA THR A 90 -8.39 -6.94 -10.38
C THR A 90 -7.76 -7.11 -9.00
N LEU A 91 -8.57 -7.49 -8.03
CA LEU A 91 -8.07 -7.95 -6.74
C LEU A 91 -7.34 -9.28 -6.93
N PHE A 92 -6.35 -9.54 -6.09
CA PHE A 92 -5.74 -10.87 -6.06
C PHE A 92 -6.80 -11.92 -5.74
N GLU A 93 -6.63 -13.12 -6.30
CA GLU A 93 -7.54 -14.24 -6.06
C GLU A 93 -7.62 -14.54 -4.56
N GLY A 94 -8.84 -14.75 -4.07
CA GLY A 94 -9.10 -15.06 -2.66
C GLY A 94 -9.19 -13.83 -1.75
N THR A 95 -8.95 -12.62 -2.25
CA THR A 95 -8.98 -11.41 -1.41
C THR A 95 -10.35 -11.13 -0.83
N VAL A 96 -11.40 -11.16 -1.64
CA VAL A 96 -12.76 -10.87 -1.18
C VAL A 96 -13.18 -11.84 -0.08
N GLU A 97 -12.92 -13.13 -0.30
CA GLU A 97 -13.26 -14.19 0.64
C GLU A 97 -12.50 -14.04 1.97
N LEU A 98 -11.20 -13.71 1.89
CA LEU A 98 -10.38 -13.48 3.08
C LEU A 98 -10.88 -12.29 3.90
N ILE A 99 -11.12 -11.16 3.25
CA ILE A 99 -11.59 -9.95 3.93
C ILE A 99 -12.96 -10.19 4.58
N ALA A 100 -13.89 -10.83 3.87
CA ALA A 100 -15.20 -11.17 4.40
C ALA A 100 -15.10 -12.13 5.58
N GLU A 101 -14.21 -13.13 5.52
CA GLU A 101 -13.99 -14.08 6.60
C GLU A 101 -13.43 -13.41 7.85
N LEU A 102 -12.40 -12.57 7.70
CA LEU A 102 -11.82 -11.84 8.84
C LEU A 102 -12.85 -10.90 9.49
N HIS A 103 -13.61 -10.21 8.67
CA HIS A 103 -14.69 -9.34 9.16
C HIS A 103 -15.73 -10.16 9.93
N GLY A 104 -16.16 -11.29 9.37
CA GLY A 104 -17.15 -12.17 10.01
C GLY A 104 -16.67 -12.79 11.33
N LYS A 105 -15.35 -12.94 11.50
CA LYS A 105 -14.75 -13.43 12.76
C LYS A 105 -14.58 -12.32 13.81
N GLY A 106 -14.97 -11.09 13.51
CA GLY A 106 -14.95 -9.99 14.46
C GLY A 106 -13.66 -9.18 14.49
N HIS A 107 -12.74 -9.38 13.53
CA HIS A 107 -11.57 -8.51 13.42
C HIS A 107 -11.98 -7.10 12.97
N LEU A 108 -11.34 -6.10 13.55
CA LEU A 108 -11.36 -4.75 12.99
C LEU A 108 -10.40 -4.73 11.80
N LEU A 109 -10.82 -4.13 10.70
CA LEU A 109 -10.04 -4.09 9.47
C LEU A 109 -9.81 -2.65 9.05
N ALA A 110 -8.59 -2.36 8.57
CA ALA A 110 -8.21 -1.03 8.13
C ALA A 110 -7.29 -1.10 6.92
N VAL A 111 -7.16 0.03 6.22
CA VAL A 111 -6.20 0.20 5.11
C VAL A 111 -5.25 1.33 5.45
N ALA A 112 -3.96 1.11 5.22
CA ALA A 112 -2.92 2.14 5.26
C ALA A 112 -2.21 2.13 3.89
N THR A 113 -2.34 3.19 3.11
CA THR A 113 -1.94 3.20 1.71
C THR A 113 -1.15 4.44 1.30
N GLY A 114 -0.25 4.28 0.33
CA GLY A 114 0.39 5.41 -0.34
C GLY A 114 -0.51 6.14 -1.33
N LYS A 115 -1.72 5.64 -1.59
CA LYS A 115 -2.70 6.31 -2.46
C LYS A 115 -3.21 7.59 -1.83
N SER A 116 -3.71 8.50 -2.67
CA SER A 116 -4.51 9.63 -2.19
C SER A 116 -5.88 9.15 -1.70
N ARG A 117 -6.55 9.98 -0.91
CA ARG A 117 -7.93 9.72 -0.47
C ARG A 117 -8.85 9.47 -1.66
N LYS A 118 -8.76 10.30 -2.67
CA LYS A 118 -9.56 10.15 -3.89
C LYS A 118 -9.28 8.83 -4.60
N GLY A 119 -8.01 8.44 -4.68
CA GLY A 119 -7.59 7.19 -5.30
C GLY A 119 -8.08 5.96 -4.55
N LEU A 120 -7.98 5.97 -3.22
CA LEU A 120 -8.48 4.86 -2.42
C LEU A 120 -10.00 4.75 -2.49
N ASP A 121 -10.71 5.86 -2.38
CA ASP A 121 -12.19 5.85 -2.45
C ASP A 121 -12.67 5.28 -3.78
N ARG A 122 -12.00 5.63 -4.88
CA ARG A 122 -12.26 5.06 -6.20
C ARG A 122 -12.04 3.54 -6.21
N ALA A 123 -10.93 3.08 -5.66
CA ALA A 123 -10.60 1.66 -5.58
C ALA A 123 -11.57 0.88 -4.69
N LEU A 124 -11.97 1.44 -3.56
CA LEU A 124 -12.96 0.84 -2.68
C LEU A 124 -14.31 0.71 -3.37
N GLY A 125 -14.71 1.73 -4.14
CA GLY A 125 -15.95 1.70 -4.92
C GLY A 125 -15.97 0.61 -5.98
N PHE A 126 -14.88 0.47 -6.74
CA PHE A 126 -14.76 -0.57 -7.77
C PHE A 126 -14.70 -1.98 -7.19
N SER A 127 -13.99 -2.15 -6.10
CA SER A 127 -13.78 -3.48 -5.52
C SER A 127 -14.93 -3.99 -4.66
N GLY A 128 -15.79 -3.08 -4.19
CA GLY A 128 -16.85 -3.42 -3.26
C GLY A 128 -16.37 -3.75 -1.85
N LEU A 129 -15.09 -3.50 -1.53
CA LEU A 129 -14.52 -3.85 -0.22
C LEU A 129 -14.73 -2.78 0.85
N GLY A 130 -15.18 -1.58 0.47
CA GLY A 130 -15.32 -0.47 1.41
C GLY A 130 -16.16 -0.78 2.64
N GLN A 131 -17.18 -1.63 2.49
CA GLN A 131 -18.08 -2.03 3.58
C GLN A 131 -17.38 -2.80 4.70
N TYR A 132 -16.22 -3.40 4.43
CA TYR A 132 -15.51 -4.23 5.41
C TYR A 132 -14.49 -3.47 6.24
N PHE A 133 -14.05 -2.30 5.79
CA PHE A 133 -13.01 -1.54 6.48
C PHE A 133 -13.61 -0.53 7.46
N HIS A 134 -13.15 -0.59 8.70
CA HIS A 134 -13.63 0.27 9.79
C HIS A 134 -12.97 1.65 9.76
N ALA A 135 -11.75 1.74 9.23
CA ALA A 135 -11.01 2.99 9.09
C ALA A 135 -9.94 2.86 7.99
N THR A 136 -9.54 3.98 7.40
CA THR A 136 -8.49 4.01 6.37
C THR A 136 -7.64 5.26 6.52
N ARG A 137 -6.35 5.15 6.13
CA ARG A 137 -5.43 6.29 6.06
C ARG A 137 -4.71 6.31 4.73
N CYS A 138 -4.64 7.50 4.14
CA CYS A 138 -4.03 7.76 2.84
C CYS A 138 -2.84 8.70 2.98
N ALA A 139 -1.93 8.68 2.00
CA ALA A 139 -0.68 9.42 2.06
C ALA A 139 -0.84 10.95 2.03
N ASP A 140 -1.97 11.46 1.54
CA ASP A 140 -2.26 12.90 1.53
C ASP A 140 -2.93 13.39 2.82
N GLU A 141 -3.18 12.49 3.78
CA GLU A 141 -3.84 12.83 5.05
C GLU A 141 -2.90 12.85 6.24
N CYS A 142 -1.75 12.20 6.13
CA CYS A 142 -0.76 12.10 7.19
C CYS A 142 0.61 11.75 6.60
N PHE A 143 1.63 11.64 7.45
CA PHE A 143 2.96 11.25 6.98
C PHE A 143 2.92 9.86 6.33
N SER A 144 3.54 9.74 5.14
CA SER A 144 3.56 8.50 4.40
C SER A 144 4.58 7.50 4.96
N LYS A 145 4.42 6.21 4.56
CA LYS A 145 5.33 5.13 4.92
C LYS A 145 6.80 5.51 4.59
N PRO A 146 7.77 5.14 5.38
CA PRO A 146 7.70 4.25 6.56
C PRO A 146 7.43 4.96 7.89
N HIS A 147 6.97 6.21 7.87
CA HIS A 147 6.57 6.93 9.08
C HIS A 147 5.41 6.18 9.75
N PRO A 148 5.39 6.03 11.08
CA PRO A 148 4.37 5.22 11.76
C PRO A 148 3.02 5.90 11.93
N ALA A 149 2.84 7.15 11.49
CA ALA A 149 1.65 7.95 11.73
C ALA A 149 0.35 7.27 11.33
N MET A 150 0.30 6.63 10.16
CA MET A 150 -0.92 5.93 9.71
C MET A 150 -1.36 4.88 10.71
N LEU A 151 -0.43 4.06 11.20
CA LEU A 151 -0.74 3.01 12.17
C LEU A 151 -1.10 3.58 13.53
N HIS A 152 -0.40 4.60 14.01
CA HIS A 152 -0.72 5.26 15.26
C HIS A 152 -2.14 5.84 15.23
N GLU A 153 -2.51 6.51 14.16
CA GLU A 153 -3.84 7.12 14.03
C GLU A 153 -4.94 6.06 13.93
N LEU A 154 -4.71 4.97 13.18
CA LEU A 154 -5.67 3.88 13.07
C LEU A 154 -5.90 3.19 14.41
N MET A 155 -4.82 2.91 15.13
CA MET A 155 -4.91 2.29 16.46
C MET A 155 -5.63 3.19 17.46
N GLU A 156 -5.37 4.49 17.42
CA GLU A 156 -6.05 5.46 18.28
C GLU A 156 -7.54 5.53 17.97
N GLU A 157 -7.89 5.66 16.69
CA GLU A 157 -9.29 5.74 16.26
C GLU A 157 -10.08 4.49 16.66
N LEU A 158 -9.48 3.32 16.50
CA LEU A 158 -10.15 2.03 16.73
C LEU A 158 -9.95 1.47 18.14
N GLY A 159 -9.17 2.16 18.98
CA GLY A 159 -8.98 1.77 20.38
C GLY A 159 -8.19 0.47 20.56
N VAL A 160 -7.18 0.21 19.72
CA VAL A 160 -6.40 -1.03 19.74
C VAL A 160 -4.94 -0.73 20.09
N ALA A 161 -4.37 -1.53 20.99
CA ALA A 161 -2.96 -1.43 21.35
C ALA A 161 -2.06 -2.03 20.26
N ALA A 162 -0.80 -1.57 20.19
CA ALA A 162 0.16 -2.03 19.19
C ALA A 162 0.37 -3.55 19.21
N GLY A 163 0.38 -4.17 20.39
CA GLY A 163 0.54 -5.62 20.55
C GLY A 163 -0.64 -6.44 19.99
N SER A 164 -1.77 -5.81 19.73
CA SER A 164 -2.97 -6.45 19.16
C SER A 164 -3.24 -6.03 17.73
N CYS A 165 -2.28 -5.37 17.08
CA CYS A 165 -2.37 -4.90 15.71
C CYS A 165 -1.39 -5.64 14.81
N LEU A 166 -1.83 -5.99 13.60
CA LEU A 166 -1.01 -6.63 12.56
C LEU A 166 -1.05 -5.78 11.30
N MET A 167 0.12 -5.49 10.71
CA MET A 167 0.23 -4.85 9.41
C MET A 167 0.58 -5.89 8.34
N ILE A 168 -0.22 -5.97 7.30
CA ILE A 168 0.02 -6.88 6.16
C ILE A 168 0.34 -6.05 4.93
N GLY A 169 1.49 -6.31 4.32
CA GLY A 169 1.93 -5.59 3.13
C GLY A 169 2.92 -6.34 2.28
N ASP A 170 3.18 -5.80 1.09
CA ASP A 170 4.03 -6.41 0.06
C ASP A 170 5.38 -5.69 -0.09
N THR A 171 5.64 -4.67 0.72
CA THR A 171 6.87 -3.87 0.61
C THR A 171 7.60 -3.73 1.94
N THR A 172 8.91 -3.43 1.85
CA THR A 172 9.71 -3.09 3.03
C THR A 172 9.21 -1.80 3.68
N HIS A 173 8.55 -0.91 2.92
CA HIS A 173 7.95 0.31 3.47
C HIS A 173 6.86 -0.02 4.49
N ASP A 174 6.04 -1.03 4.22
CA ASP A 174 5.02 -1.53 5.13
C ASP A 174 5.63 -2.11 6.40
N LEU A 175 6.65 -2.95 6.21
CA LEU A 175 7.29 -3.65 7.34
C LEU A 175 8.07 -2.69 8.25
N LEU A 176 8.71 -1.67 7.67
CA LEU A 176 9.38 -0.62 8.43
C LEU A 176 8.38 0.25 9.17
N MET A 177 7.27 0.60 8.54
CA MET A 177 6.19 1.33 9.21
C MET A 177 5.68 0.54 10.42
N ALA A 178 5.47 -0.75 10.27
CA ALA A 178 5.06 -1.63 11.37
C ALA A 178 6.09 -1.61 12.51
N LYS A 179 7.38 -1.79 12.21
CA LYS A 179 8.44 -1.73 13.21
C LYS A 179 8.46 -0.40 13.94
N ASN A 180 8.36 0.70 13.20
CA ASN A 180 8.38 2.03 13.77
C ASN A 180 7.18 2.31 14.68
N ALA A 181 6.07 1.61 14.46
CA ALA A 181 4.87 1.71 15.30
C ALA A 181 4.81 0.67 16.43
N GLY A 182 5.78 -0.24 16.51
CA GLY A 182 5.75 -1.34 17.48
C GLY A 182 4.70 -2.40 17.16
N VAL A 183 4.34 -2.54 15.88
CA VAL A 183 3.29 -3.42 15.37
C VAL A 183 3.93 -4.61 14.66
N ALA A 184 3.36 -5.82 14.81
CA ALA A 184 3.80 -6.98 14.06
C ALA A 184 3.53 -6.80 12.56
N GLY A 185 4.48 -7.23 11.73
CA GLY A 185 4.35 -7.19 10.28
C GLY A 185 4.27 -8.57 9.66
N LEU A 186 3.41 -8.74 8.68
CA LEU A 186 3.33 -9.95 7.86
C LEU A 186 3.51 -9.53 6.39
N ALA A 187 4.43 -10.20 5.70
CA ALA A 187 4.71 -9.90 4.31
C ALA A 187 3.98 -10.85 3.37
N VAL A 188 3.51 -10.32 2.23
CA VAL A 188 3.02 -11.13 1.12
C VAL A 188 4.04 -11.07 -0.02
N SER A 189 4.29 -12.23 -0.66
CA SER A 189 5.38 -12.40 -1.61
C SER A 189 5.01 -12.07 -3.05
N PHE A 190 3.74 -11.88 -3.34
CA PHE A 190 3.22 -11.74 -4.70
C PHE A 190 3.09 -10.29 -5.18
N GLY A 191 3.55 -9.32 -4.37
CA GLY A 191 3.45 -7.90 -4.69
C GLY A 191 4.75 -7.31 -5.25
N ALA A 192 5.03 -6.06 -4.88
CA ALA A 192 6.06 -5.25 -5.54
C ALA A 192 7.49 -5.60 -5.15
N HIS A 193 7.76 -5.95 -3.89
CA HIS A 193 9.13 -6.19 -3.42
C HIS A 193 9.51 -7.67 -3.44
N PRO A 194 10.79 -7.99 -3.77
CA PRO A 194 11.26 -9.38 -3.76
C PRO A 194 11.30 -9.98 -2.36
N VAL A 195 11.10 -11.29 -2.28
CA VAL A 195 11.03 -12.04 -1.02
C VAL A 195 12.28 -11.85 -0.15
N ASN A 196 13.48 -11.82 -0.75
CA ASN A 196 14.71 -11.64 0.01
C ASN A 196 14.76 -10.30 0.75
N GLN A 197 14.24 -9.24 0.14
CA GLN A 197 14.16 -7.92 0.78
C GLN A 197 13.12 -7.91 1.90
N LEU A 198 11.98 -8.57 1.68
CA LEU A 198 10.94 -8.68 2.71
C LEU A 198 11.44 -9.47 3.93
N GLN A 199 12.11 -10.59 3.69
CA GLN A 199 12.64 -11.43 4.77
C GLN A 199 13.72 -10.72 5.58
N ALA A 200 14.51 -9.83 4.94
CA ALA A 200 15.52 -9.03 5.62
C ALA A 200 14.94 -8.12 6.70
N GLU A 201 13.65 -7.76 6.60
CA GLU A 201 12.96 -6.96 7.61
C GLU A 201 12.34 -7.79 8.73
N ALA A 202 12.61 -9.10 8.75
CA ALA A 202 12.17 -10.04 9.80
C ALA A 202 10.65 -9.95 10.10
N PRO A 203 9.77 -10.11 9.10
CA PRO A 203 8.33 -10.16 9.37
C PRO A 203 7.96 -11.41 10.17
N LEU A 204 6.76 -11.38 10.75
CA LEU A 204 6.21 -12.53 11.47
C LEU A 204 6.13 -13.76 10.56
N ALA A 205 5.77 -13.54 9.29
CA ALA A 205 5.77 -14.55 8.23
C ALA A 205 5.85 -13.84 6.88
N CYS A 206 6.26 -14.59 5.83
CA CYS A 206 6.20 -14.16 4.43
C CYS A 206 5.39 -15.21 3.66
N VAL A 207 4.25 -14.84 3.16
CA VAL A 207 3.29 -15.78 2.53
C VAL A 207 3.02 -15.48 1.05
#